data_7d94e5e53673ac6a99c3b478dd599753
#
_entry.id   7d94e5e53673ac6a99c3b478dd599753
#
_cell.length_a   1.000
_cell.length_b   1.000
_cell.length_c   1.000
_cell.angle_alpha   90.00
_cell.angle_beta   90.00
_cell.angle_gamma   90.00
#
_symmetry.space_group_name_H-M   'P 1'
#
loop_
_entity.id
_entity.type
_entity.pdbx_description
1 polymer ?
#
loop_
_entity_poly.entity_id
_entity_poly.type
_entity_poly.pdbx_seq_one_letter_code
_entity_poly.pdbx_strand_id
1 'polypeptide(L)'
;VITTQSSGMPGEEEPKITIRGTSSWNNSDPLVLVDGIERPMSSVDIASVQSISVLKDASATAVYGVKGANGVILVTTKRGTEGAAQINIAANATMKIPSKLPNKLDSYDALMARNMAIEHELSLYPDSWSYIKPQSIINKYRNPANLEEAERYPNVDWQDVLFKDYAMSYNANVNVSGGTRFVKYFASVDYVHEGDLFDVFDNGRDYNSGYGYDRINVRSNLDFQITKS
;
A
#
# COMPACT_ATOMS: atom_id res chain seq x y z
N VAL A 1 -3.31 -9.88 -17.37
CA VAL A 1 -3.49 -9.46 -15.97
C VAL A 1 -2.69 -8.20 -15.76
N ILE A 2 -3.34 -7.17 -15.30
CA ILE A 2 -2.71 -5.90 -14.94
C ILE A 2 -2.89 -5.73 -13.44
N THR A 3 -1.82 -5.40 -12.75
CA THR A 3 -1.85 -5.06 -11.32
C THR A 3 -1.46 -3.60 -11.16
N THR A 4 -2.27 -2.84 -10.46
CA THR A 4 -1.98 -1.45 -10.11
C THR A 4 -2.09 -1.27 -8.60
N GLN A 5 -1.13 -0.58 -8.02
CA GLN A 5 -1.18 -0.20 -6.62
C GLN A 5 -2.02 1.06 -6.49
N SER A 6 -2.99 1.06 -5.61
CA SER A 6 -3.92 2.19 -5.41
C SER A 6 -3.46 3.15 -4.33
N SER A 7 -2.68 2.68 -3.36
CA SER A 7 -2.17 3.46 -2.23
C SER A 7 -0.74 3.04 -1.90
N GLY A 8 0.04 3.94 -1.35
CA GLY A 8 1.36 3.65 -0.75
C GLY A 8 1.31 3.62 0.77
N MET A 9 0.11 3.71 1.37
CA MET A 9 -0.05 3.68 2.82
C MET A 9 0.18 2.27 3.36
N PRO A 10 0.86 2.13 4.51
CA PRO A 10 1.03 0.84 5.16
C PRO A 10 -0.29 0.12 5.38
N GLY A 11 -0.36 -1.17 5.02
CA GLY A 11 -1.57 -1.98 5.16
C GLY A 11 -2.68 -1.75 4.13
N GLU A 12 -2.61 -0.70 3.32
CA GLU A 12 -3.56 -0.41 2.23
C GLU A 12 -2.99 -0.76 0.84
N GLU A 13 -1.89 -1.47 0.78
CA GLU A 13 -1.27 -1.93 -0.47
C GLU A 13 -2.06 -3.07 -1.12
N GLU A 14 -3.39 -2.97 -1.17
CA GLU A 14 -4.19 -3.96 -1.90
C GLU A 14 -4.02 -3.73 -3.41
N PRO A 15 -3.36 -4.66 -4.13
CA PRO A 15 -3.19 -4.50 -5.56
C PRO A 15 -4.54 -4.64 -6.26
N LYS A 16 -4.95 -3.61 -6.98
CA LYS A 16 -6.09 -3.73 -7.88
C LYS A 16 -5.69 -4.61 -9.05
N ILE A 17 -6.29 -5.80 -9.12
CA ILE A 17 -6.02 -6.79 -10.14
C ILE A 17 -7.12 -6.71 -11.21
N THR A 18 -6.73 -6.45 -12.44
CA THR A 18 -7.65 -6.45 -13.58
C THR A 18 -7.27 -7.55 -14.57
N ILE A 19 -8.19 -8.46 -14.87
CA ILE A 19 -7.93 -9.60 -15.76
C ILE A 19 -8.35 -9.31 -17.21
N ARG A 20 -9.53 -8.72 -17.41
CA ARG A 20 -10.15 -8.48 -18.74
C ARG A 20 -10.36 -7.01 -19.09
N GLY A 21 -9.76 -6.08 -18.35
CA GLY A 21 -10.05 -4.65 -18.46
C GLY A 21 -11.31 -4.26 -17.66
N THR A 22 -11.63 -2.97 -17.67
CA THR A 22 -12.82 -2.43 -17.01
C THR A 22 -14.03 -2.65 -17.91
N SER A 23 -14.72 -3.78 -17.77
CA SER A 23 -15.92 -4.10 -18.57
C SER A 23 -17.22 -3.61 -17.96
N SER A 24 -17.20 -3.12 -16.72
CA SER A 24 -18.38 -2.68 -15.98
C SER A 24 -18.07 -1.44 -15.14
N TRP A 25 -19.05 -0.55 -15.02
CA TRP A 25 -18.98 0.63 -14.15
C TRP A 25 -19.05 0.29 -12.66
N ASN A 26 -19.61 -0.87 -12.30
CA ASN A 26 -19.93 -1.18 -10.91
C ASN A 26 -18.86 -1.97 -10.17
N ASN A 27 -18.20 -2.91 -10.78
CA ASN A 27 -17.06 -3.65 -10.21
C ASN A 27 -16.39 -4.47 -11.32
N SER A 28 -15.07 -4.35 -11.44
CA SER A 28 -14.25 -5.13 -12.37
C SER A 28 -13.25 -6.04 -11.65
N ASP A 29 -13.36 -6.20 -10.33
CA ASP A 29 -12.44 -7.02 -9.55
C ASP A 29 -12.71 -8.50 -9.82
N PRO A 30 -11.65 -9.31 -9.95
CA PRO A 30 -11.78 -10.75 -10.10
C PRO A 30 -12.20 -11.40 -8.78
N LEU A 31 -12.87 -12.53 -8.87
CA LEU A 31 -13.14 -13.36 -7.69
C LEU A 31 -11.84 -14.03 -7.23
N VAL A 32 -11.43 -13.80 -5.99
CA VAL A 32 -10.26 -14.45 -5.40
C VAL A 32 -10.71 -15.57 -4.46
N LEU A 33 -10.26 -16.79 -4.74
CA LEU A 33 -10.54 -17.97 -3.93
C LEU A 33 -9.26 -18.55 -3.37
N VAL A 34 -9.18 -18.61 -2.05
CA VAL A 34 -8.07 -19.22 -1.31
C VAL A 34 -8.54 -20.56 -0.78
N ASP A 35 -8.00 -21.65 -1.32
CA ASP A 35 -8.45 -23.03 -1.04
C ASP A 35 -9.97 -23.22 -1.19
N GLY A 36 -10.56 -22.51 -2.17
CA GLY A 36 -11.99 -22.56 -2.47
C GLY A 36 -12.87 -21.58 -1.69
N ILE A 37 -12.31 -20.79 -0.78
CA ILE A 37 -13.03 -19.80 0.02
C ILE A 37 -12.70 -18.38 -0.50
N GLU A 38 -13.75 -17.56 -0.72
CA GLU A 38 -13.59 -16.17 -1.13
C GLU A 38 -12.91 -15.35 -0.04
N ARG A 39 -11.77 -14.76 -0.38
CA ARG A 39 -10.96 -13.92 0.52
C ARG A 39 -10.22 -12.84 -0.28
N PRO A 40 -9.94 -11.66 0.33
CA PRO A 40 -9.08 -10.66 -0.30
C PRO A 40 -7.65 -11.20 -0.46
N MET A 41 -6.99 -10.85 -1.55
CA MET A 41 -5.60 -11.26 -1.84
C MET A 41 -4.61 -10.75 -0.79
N SER A 42 -4.85 -9.57 -0.25
CA SER A 42 -4.06 -8.95 0.84
C SER A 42 -4.02 -9.79 2.13
N SER A 43 -5.02 -10.64 2.35
CA SER A 43 -5.07 -11.52 3.54
C SER A 43 -4.18 -12.77 3.44
N VAL A 44 -3.54 -13.00 2.28
CA VAL A 44 -2.77 -14.22 2.02
C VAL A 44 -1.30 -13.97 2.25
N ASP A 45 -0.68 -14.76 3.13
CA ASP A 45 0.76 -14.82 3.24
C ASP A 45 1.35 -15.54 2.01
N ILE A 46 2.20 -14.84 1.25
CA ILE A 46 2.83 -15.35 0.03
C ILE A 46 3.69 -16.59 0.32
N ALA A 47 4.35 -16.64 1.48
CA ALA A 47 5.17 -17.78 1.86
C ALA A 47 4.35 -19.08 2.05
N SER A 48 3.05 -18.95 2.34
CA SER A 48 2.11 -20.07 2.46
C SER A 48 1.49 -20.51 1.13
N VAL A 49 1.69 -19.77 0.04
CA VAL A 49 1.13 -20.09 -1.28
C VAL A 49 1.95 -21.18 -1.96
N GLN A 50 1.26 -22.17 -2.50
CA GLN A 50 1.82 -23.22 -3.35
C GLN A 50 1.71 -22.87 -4.83
N SER A 51 0.53 -22.40 -5.26
CA SER A 51 0.28 -22.02 -6.65
C SER A 51 -0.83 -20.99 -6.77
N ILE A 52 -0.77 -20.19 -7.84
CA ILE A 52 -1.82 -19.24 -8.22
C ILE A 52 -2.21 -19.57 -9.65
N SER A 53 -3.51 -19.83 -9.87
CA SER A 53 -4.09 -20.07 -11.20
C SER A 53 -5.10 -18.99 -11.52
N VAL A 54 -5.02 -18.44 -12.73
CA VAL A 54 -5.94 -17.39 -13.20
C VAL A 54 -6.83 -17.93 -14.29
N LEU A 55 -8.12 -18.03 -14.00
CA LEU A 55 -9.13 -18.44 -14.98
C LEU A 55 -9.68 -17.21 -15.68
N LYS A 56 -9.43 -17.11 -16.98
CA LYS A 56 -9.79 -15.95 -17.82
C LYS A 56 -11.00 -16.20 -18.71
N ASP A 57 -11.41 -17.45 -18.89
CA ASP A 57 -12.33 -17.85 -19.93
C ASP A 57 -13.76 -18.08 -19.43
N ALA A 58 -14.67 -18.39 -20.35
CA ALA A 58 -16.05 -18.74 -20.05
C ALA A 58 -16.18 -19.94 -19.08
N SER A 59 -15.14 -20.78 -18.97
CA SER A 59 -15.06 -21.84 -17.96
C SER A 59 -15.17 -21.33 -16.53
N ALA A 60 -14.62 -20.15 -16.25
CA ALA A 60 -14.74 -19.51 -14.92
C ALA A 60 -16.19 -19.17 -14.60
N THR A 61 -16.93 -18.61 -15.57
CA THR A 61 -18.34 -18.26 -15.40
C THR A 61 -19.22 -19.52 -15.27
N ALA A 62 -18.87 -20.60 -15.96
CA ALA A 62 -19.60 -21.87 -15.86
C ALA A 62 -19.53 -22.51 -14.48
N VAL A 63 -18.39 -22.37 -13.79
CA VAL A 63 -18.17 -22.96 -12.46
C VAL A 63 -18.58 -22.00 -11.32
N TYR A 64 -18.27 -20.71 -11.45
CA TYR A 64 -18.43 -19.72 -10.38
C TYR A 64 -19.56 -18.73 -10.61
N GLY A 65 -20.36 -18.92 -11.67
CA GLY A 65 -21.51 -18.07 -12.00
C GLY A 65 -21.12 -16.63 -12.34
N VAL A 66 -22.02 -15.70 -12.05
CA VAL A 66 -21.85 -14.27 -12.34
C VAL A 66 -20.63 -13.67 -11.66
N LYS A 67 -20.27 -14.13 -10.44
CA LYS A 67 -19.07 -13.67 -9.74
C LYS A 67 -17.77 -13.96 -10.49
N GLY A 68 -17.74 -15.01 -11.31
CA GLY A 68 -16.59 -15.36 -12.15
C GLY A 68 -16.49 -14.59 -13.46
N ALA A 69 -17.43 -13.69 -13.78
CA ALA A 69 -17.47 -12.97 -15.07
C ALA A 69 -16.23 -12.09 -15.32
N ASN A 70 -15.67 -11.50 -14.28
CA ASN A 70 -14.45 -10.68 -14.35
C ASN A 70 -13.15 -11.51 -14.29
N GLY A 71 -13.27 -12.85 -14.24
CA GLY A 71 -12.18 -13.80 -14.03
C GLY A 71 -12.11 -14.29 -12.59
N VAL A 72 -11.40 -15.40 -12.40
CA VAL A 72 -11.22 -16.02 -11.07
C VAL A 72 -9.75 -16.25 -10.82
N ILE A 73 -9.28 -15.89 -9.64
CA ILE A 73 -7.93 -16.18 -9.15
C ILE A 73 -8.06 -17.29 -8.10
N LEU A 74 -7.48 -18.44 -8.42
CA LEU A 74 -7.42 -19.58 -7.50
C LEU A 74 -6.06 -19.59 -6.82
N VAL A 75 -6.04 -19.40 -5.52
CA VAL A 75 -4.85 -19.51 -4.68
C VAL A 75 -4.92 -20.84 -3.95
N THR A 76 -3.95 -21.71 -4.23
CA THR A 76 -3.79 -22.98 -3.49
C THR A 76 -2.66 -22.80 -2.48
N THR A 77 -2.94 -23.11 -1.22
CA THR A 77 -1.93 -23.00 -0.17
C THR A 77 -1.16 -24.31 0.00
N LYS A 78 0.04 -24.21 0.59
CA LYS A 78 0.90 -25.34 0.89
C LYS A 78 0.20 -26.31 1.84
N ARG A 79 0.39 -27.60 1.58
CA ARG A 79 -0.09 -28.70 2.42
C ARG A 79 1.07 -29.53 2.91
N GLY A 80 0.84 -30.31 3.94
CA GLY A 80 1.81 -31.27 4.42
C GLY A 80 2.08 -32.37 3.40
N THR A 81 3.30 -32.88 3.41
CA THR A 81 3.71 -34.04 2.63
C THR A 81 4.17 -35.16 3.56
N GLU A 82 4.07 -36.39 3.09
CA GLU A 82 4.60 -37.53 3.85
C GLU A 82 6.13 -37.42 3.98
N GLY A 83 6.60 -37.48 5.20
CA GLY A 83 8.03 -37.38 5.51
C GLY A 83 8.30 -36.76 6.87
N ALA A 84 9.58 -36.62 7.20
CA ALA A 84 10.02 -35.97 8.42
C ALA A 84 9.60 -34.51 8.46
N ALA A 85 9.42 -33.96 9.65
CA ALA A 85 9.10 -32.55 9.83
C ALA A 85 10.18 -31.65 9.24
N GLN A 86 9.76 -30.74 8.38
CA GLN A 86 10.61 -29.70 7.77
C GLN A 86 10.19 -28.35 8.33
N ILE A 87 11.16 -27.62 8.86
CA ILE A 87 10.96 -26.27 9.37
C ILE A 87 11.65 -25.30 8.40
N ASN A 88 10.91 -24.31 7.92
CA ASN A 88 11.44 -23.24 7.10
C ASN A 88 11.24 -21.91 7.83
N ILE A 89 12.28 -21.10 7.86
CA ILE A 89 12.27 -19.76 8.45
C ILE A 89 12.72 -18.80 7.37
N ALA A 90 11.95 -17.76 7.13
CA ALA A 90 12.31 -16.68 6.23
C ALA A 90 12.11 -15.33 6.95
N ALA A 91 13.05 -14.43 6.76
CA ALA A 91 12.95 -13.06 7.24
C ALA A 91 13.44 -12.10 6.15
N ASN A 92 12.69 -11.04 5.92
CA ASN A 92 13.01 -10.01 4.96
C ASN A 92 12.90 -8.64 5.63
N ALA A 93 13.83 -7.76 5.30
CA ALA A 93 13.76 -6.35 5.63
C ALA A 93 13.74 -5.54 4.33
N THR A 94 12.82 -4.62 4.21
CA THR A 94 12.67 -3.76 3.04
C THR A 94 12.78 -2.32 3.47
N MET A 95 13.64 -1.56 2.80
CA MET A 95 13.74 -0.12 2.95
C MET A 95 12.96 0.56 1.84
N LYS A 96 11.92 1.30 2.19
CA LYS A 96 11.12 2.11 1.28
C LYS A 96 11.72 3.52 1.24
N ILE A 97 11.98 4.05 0.06
CA ILE A 97 12.55 5.40 -0.16
C ILE A 97 11.63 6.12 -1.14
N PRO A 98 11.30 7.41 -0.94
CA PRO A 98 10.56 8.18 -1.92
C PRO A 98 11.33 8.23 -3.23
N SER A 99 10.78 7.66 -4.30
CA SER A 99 11.49 7.57 -5.59
C SER A 99 11.59 8.91 -6.30
N LYS A 100 10.57 9.75 -6.16
CA LYS A 100 10.51 11.10 -6.73
C LYS A 100 9.47 11.93 -6.00
N LEU A 101 9.91 13.00 -5.39
CA LEU A 101 9.03 14.05 -4.90
C LEU A 101 8.95 15.17 -5.96
N PRO A 102 7.79 15.86 -6.10
CA PRO A 102 7.69 17.00 -7.00
C PRO A 102 8.70 18.07 -6.62
N ASN A 103 9.34 18.67 -7.63
CA ASN A 103 10.14 19.85 -7.37
C ASN A 103 9.23 20.96 -6.85
N LYS A 104 9.70 21.68 -5.86
CA LYS A 104 9.00 22.80 -5.24
C LYS A 104 9.79 24.08 -5.43
N LEU A 105 9.09 25.19 -5.42
CA LEU A 105 9.64 26.52 -5.34
C LEU A 105 9.74 26.94 -3.86
N ASP A 106 10.68 27.79 -3.52
CA ASP A 106 10.65 28.47 -2.24
C ASP A 106 9.42 29.39 -2.12
N SER A 107 9.09 29.84 -0.91
CA SER A 107 7.91 30.64 -0.67
C SER A 107 7.90 31.94 -1.48
N TYR A 108 9.05 32.57 -1.68
CA TYR A 108 9.19 33.79 -2.50
C TYR A 108 8.87 33.51 -3.97
N ASP A 109 9.53 32.53 -4.58
CA ASP A 109 9.36 32.20 -5.99
C ASP A 109 7.95 31.65 -6.28
N ALA A 110 7.38 30.88 -5.34
CA ALA A 110 6.00 30.40 -5.43
C ALA A 110 4.98 31.55 -5.44
N LEU A 111 5.17 32.56 -4.59
CA LEU A 111 4.29 33.74 -4.55
C LEU A 111 4.47 34.62 -5.79
N MET A 112 5.68 34.75 -6.33
CA MET A 112 5.95 35.45 -7.58
C MET A 112 5.27 34.74 -8.75
N ALA A 113 5.42 33.43 -8.86
CA ALA A 113 4.76 32.64 -9.90
C ALA A 113 3.24 32.72 -9.81
N ARG A 114 2.70 32.70 -8.58
CA ARG A 114 1.25 32.89 -8.34
C ARG A 114 0.77 34.26 -8.81
N ASN A 115 1.47 35.34 -8.44
CA ASN A 115 1.09 36.68 -8.89
C ASN A 115 1.12 36.80 -10.43
N MET A 116 2.16 36.24 -11.07
CA MET A 116 2.24 36.21 -12.53
C MET A 116 1.04 35.45 -13.14
N ALA A 117 0.64 34.32 -12.57
CA ALA A 117 -0.52 33.59 -13.04
C ALA A 117 -1.81 34.42 -12.90
N ILE A 118 -1.99 35.13 -11.77
CA ILE A 118 -3.14 36.02 -11.54
C ILE A 118 -3.12 37.19 -12.55
N GLU A 119 -1.98 37.81 -12.81
CA GLU A 119 -1.84 38.87 -13.78
C GLU A 119 -2.26 38.42 -15.20
N HIS A 120 -1.91 37.21 -15.59
CA HIS A 120 -2.36 36.62 -16.86
C HIS A 120 -3.87 36.36 -16.88
N GLU A 121 -4.47 36.03 -15.73
CA GLU A 121 -5.90 35.75 -15.60
C GLU A 121 -6.76 37.01 -15.56
N LEU A 122 -6.20 38.20 -15.19
CA LEU A 122 -6.94 39.45 -15.05
C LEU A 122 -7.69 39.90 -16.31
N SER A 123 -7.22 39.47 -17.48
CA SER A 123 -7.92 39.75 -18.75
C SER A 123 -9.26 39.04 -18.87
N LEU A 124 -9.44 37.91 -18.17
CA LEU A 124 -10.64 37.08 -18.15
C LEU A 124 -11.49 37.35 -16.90
N TYR A 125 -10.84 37.53 -15.77
CA TYR A 125 -11.49 37.71 -14.45
C TYR A 125 -10.87 38.91 -13.72
N PRO A 126 -11.34 40.15 -13.99
CA PRO A 126 -10.77 41.38 -13.43
C PRO A 126 -10.75 41.43 -11.89
N ASP A 127 -11.69 40.76 -11.22
CA ASP A 127 -11.76 40.74 -9.75
C ASP A 127 -10.61 39.94 -9.10
N SER A 128 -9.88 39.15 -9.88
CA SER A 128 -8.73 38.37 -9.41
C SER A 128 -7.57 39.24 -8.90
N TRP A 129 -7.55 40.54 -9.24
CA TRP A 129 -6.53 41.48 -8.74
C TRP A 129 -6.44 41.51 -7.21
N SER A 130 -7.55 41.27 -6.51
CA SER A 130 -7.62 41.25 -5.05
C SER A 130 -6.77 40.13 -4.41
N TYR A 131 -6.40 39.12 -5.20
CA TYR A 131 -5.58 38.00 -4.75
C TYR A 131 -4.07 38.23 -4.96
N ILE A 132 -3.69 39.30 -5.66
CA ILE A 132 -2.28 39.66 -5.85
C ILE A 132 -1.65 40.04 -4.51
N LYS A 133 -0.53 39.40 -4.18
CA LYS A 133 0.24 39.77 -2.99
C LYS A 133 1.19 40.92 -3.30
N PRO A 134 1.22 41.98 -2.47
CA PRO A 134 2.16 43.08 -2.65
C PRO A 134 3.62 42.59 -2.62
N GLN A 135 4.47 43.14 -3.48
CA GLN A 135 5.88 42.79 -3.54
C GLN A 135 6.61 43.01 -2.19
N SER A 136 6.21 44.04 -1.44
CA SER A 136 6.75 44.30 -0.10
C SER A 136 6.50 43.15 0.88
N ILE A 137 5.36 42.44 0.75
CA ILE A 137 5.06 41.24 1.55
C ILE A 137 5.85 40.04 1.05
N ILE A 138 5.94 39.85 -0.27
CA ILE A 138 6.68 38.74 -0.87
C ILE A 138 8.17 38.80 -0.48
N ASN A 139 8.74 40.00 -0.47
CA ASN A 139 10.14 40.18 -0.09
C ASN A 139 10.45 39.73 1.36
N LYS A 140 9.48 39.78 2.27
CA LYS A 140 9.65 39.35 3.66
C LYS A 140 9.86 37.84 3.79
N TYR A 141 9.36 37.04 2.87
CA TYR A 141 9.61 35.60 2.85
C TYR A 141 11.07 35.23 2.54
N ARG A 142 11.79 36.10 1.82
CA ARG A 142 13.21 35.88 1.50
C ARG A 142 14.15 36.65 2.43
N ASN A 143 13.75 37.87 2.84
CA ASN A 143 14.57 38.76 3.64
C ASN A 143 13.75 39.35 4.80
N PRO A 144 13.45 38.57 5.86
CA PRO A 144 12.77 39.07 7.03
C PRO A 144 13.69 40.04 7.78
N ALA A 145 13.14 41.15 8.29
CA ALA A 145 13.89 42.15 9.00
C ALA A 145 14.25 41.75 10.45
N ASN A 146 13.47 40.88 11.06
CA ASN A 146 13.63 40.40 12.43
C ASN A 146 13.01 38.99 12.59
N LEU A 147 13.18 38.42 13.80
CA LEU A 147 12.66 37.07 14.10
C LEU A 147 11.15 36.99 13.99
N GLU A 148 10.40 38.02 14.43
CA GLU A 148 8.94 38.05 14.33
C GLU A 148 8.49 38.00 12.87
N GLU A 149 9.17 38.71 11.95
CA GLU A 149 8.86 38.62 10.53
C GLU A 149 9.22 37.25 9.95
N ALA A 150 10.32 36.61 10.39
CA ALA A 150 10.68 35.28 9.95
C ALA A 150 9.64 34.23 10.36
N GLU A 151 9.09 34.35 11.57
CA GLU A 151 8.01 33.49 12.04
C GLU A 151 6.68 33.75 11.33
N ARG A 152 6.39 35.01 10.98
CA ARG A 152 5.16 35.41 10.28
C ARG A 152 5.18 35.08 8.78
N TYR A 153 6.35 35.10 8.17
CA TYR A 153 6.57 34.86 6.73
C TYR A 153 7.58 33.72 6.51
N PRO A 154 7.23 32.49 6.95
CA PRO A 154 8.18 31.38 6.95
C PRO A 154 8.43 30.85 5.54
N ASN A 155 9.68 30.46 5.28
CA ASN A 155 10.06 29.69 4.12
C ASN A 155 10.37 28.25 4.55
N VAL A 156 9.34 27.44 4.68
CA VAL A 156 9.44 26.05 5.20
C VAL A 156 9.44 25.07 4.04
N ASP A 157 10.38 24.16 4.06
CA ASP A 157 10.38 22.98 3.24
C ASP A 157 9.45 21.91 3.83
N TRP A 158 8.18 21.95 3.44
CA TRP A 158 7.20 20.99 3.95
C TRP A 158 7.45 19.55 3.54
N GLN A 159 8.22 19.32 2.47
CA GLN A 159 8.59 17.95 2.10
C GLN A 159 9.63 17.40 3.08
N ASP A 160 10.68 18.16 3.38
CA ASP A 160 11.69 17.78 4.38
C ASP A 160 11.09 17.64 5.79
N VAL A 161 10.09 18.47 6.11
CA VAL A 161 9.44 18.45 7.42
C VAL A 161 8.52 17.24 7.56
N LEU A 162 7.79 16.86 6.49
CA LEU A 162 6.73 15.86 6.57
C LEU A 162 7.17 14.46 6.17
N PHE A 163 8.22 14.32 5.36
CA PHE A 163 8.66 13.02 4.87
C PHE A 163 9.98 12.60 5.49
N LYS A 164 10.04 11.34 5.88
CA LYS A 164 11.30 10.67 6.23
C LYS A 164 12.07 10.34 4.97
N ASP A 165 13.39 10.30 5.08
CA ASP A 165 14.26 9.82 3.99
C ASP A 165 13.96 8.37 3.63
N TYR A 166 13.57 7.55 4.60
CA TYR A 166 13.23 6.15 4.41
C TYR A 166 12.26 5.63 5.49
N ALA A 167 11.55 4.58 5.15
CA ALA A 167 10.78 3.78 6.09
C ALA A 167 11.21 2.31 6.01
N MET A 168 11.18 1.61 7.13
CA MET A 168 11.52 0.19 7.21
C MET A 168 10.25 -0.64 7.31
N SER A 169 10.25 -1.74 6.57
CA SER A 169 9.22 -2.79 6.65
C SER A 169 9.91 -4.13 6.91
N TYR A 170 9.29 -4.96 7.74
CA TYR A 170 9.82 -6.26 8.11
C TYR A 170 8.77 -7.33 7.86
N ASN A 171 9.22 -8.45 7.31
CA ASN A 171 8.40 -9.65 7.18
C ASN A 171 9.18 -10.84 7.75
N ALA A 172 8.56 -11.59 8.63
CA ALA A 172 9.12 -12.81 9.19
C ALA A 172 8.08 -13.94 9.09
N ASN A 173 8.48 -15.07 8.51
CA ASN A 173 7.64 -16.25 8.35
C ASN A 173 8.34 -17.47 8.92
N VAL A 174 7.62 -18.25 9.68
CA VAL A 174 8.03 -19.57 10.14
C VAL A 174 6.97 -20.56 9.73
N ASN A 175 7.36 -21.62 9.04
CA ASN A 175 6.43 -22.70 8.71
C ASN A 175 7.02 -24.06 8.99
N VAL A 176 6.16 -25.00 9.33
CA VAL A 176 6.49 -26.39 9.55
C VAL A 176 5.55 -27.25 8.71
N SER A 177 6.12 -28.24 8.03
CA SER A 177 5.36 -29.21 7.25
C SER A 177 5.93 -30.61 7.47
N GLY A 178 5.06 -31.59 7.38
CA GLY A 178 5.45 -33.00 7.52
C GLY A 178 4.22 -33.90 7.54
N GLY A 179 4.46 -35.16 7.82
CA GLY A 179 3.33 -36.07 7.99
C GLY A 179 3.69 -37.53 7.87
N THR A 180 2.74 -38.33 8.22
CA THR A 180 2.73 -39.77 8.02
C THR A 180 1.74 -40.12 6.91
N ARG A 181 1.61 -41.41 6.61
CA ARG A 181 0.59 -41.92 5.67
C ARG A 181 -0.84 -41.57 6.11
N PHE A 182 -1.08 -41.39 7.39
CA PHE A 182 -2.43 -41.17 7.93
C PHE A 182 -2.74 -39.71 8.21
N VAL A 183 -1.74 -38.88 8.51
CA VAL A 183 -1.90 -37.48 8.87
C VAL A 183 -0.77 -36.67 8.22
N LYS A 184 -1.14 -35.66 7.46
CA LYS A 184 -0.21 -34.66 6.91
C LYS A 184 -0.57 -33.33 7.50
N TYR A 185 0.43 -32.51 7.79
CA TYR A 185 0.25 -31.20 8.41
C TYR A 185 1.13 -30.14 7.78
N PHE A 186 0.58 -28.95 7.73
CA PHE A 186 1.30 -27.71 7.43
C PHE A 186 0.81 -26.66 8.42
N ALA A 187 1.72 -25.98 9.09
CA ALA A 187 1.41 -24.84 9.94
C ALA A 187 2.37 -23.70 9.65
N SER A 188 1.89 -22.47 9.64
CA SER A 188 2.71 -21.28 9.45
C SER A 188 2.26 -20.14 10.35
N VAL A 189 3.25 -19.33 10.75
CA VAL A 189 3.05 -18.04 11.41
C VAL A 189 3.83 -17.02 10.60
N ASP A 190 3.15 -15.95 10.22
CA ASP A 190 3.69 -14.83 9.46
C ASP A 190 3.46 -13.54 10.22
N TYR A 191 4.50 -12.71 10.33
CA TYR A 191 4.45 -11.37 10.89
C TYR A 191 4.92 -10.37 9.86
N VAL A 192 4.12 -9.33 9.63
CA VAL A 192 4.44 -8.21 8.76
C VAL A 192 4.32 -6.92 9.55
N HIS A 193 5.38 -6.12 9.49
CA HIS A 193 5.39 -4.73 9.96
C HIS A 193 5.69 -3.81 8.78
N GLU A 194 4.85 -2.79 8.59
CA GLU A 194 5.06 -1.77 7.58
C GLU A 194 5.13 -0.39 8.23
N GLY A 195 6.28 0.27 8.07
CA GLY A 195 6.51 1.63 8.51
C GLY A 195 6.05 2.65 7.47
N ASP A 196 5.72 3.84 7.95
CA ASP A 196 5.28 4.99 7.16
C ASP A 196 6.43 5.94 6.83
N LEU A 197 6.35 6.55 5.65
CA LEU A 197 7.27 7.59 5.17
C LEU A 197 6.97 8.96 5.77
N PHE A 198 5.81 9.17 6.37
CA PHE A 198 5.51 10.43 7.06
C PHE A 198 6.23 10.52 8.39
N ASP A 199 6.79 11.70 8.66
CA ASP A 199 7.38 11.97 9.96
C ASP A 199 6.30 12.27 11.00
N VAL A 200 6.58 11.89 12.24
CA VAL A 200 5.64 12.02 13.34
C VAL A 200 6.18 13.06 14.30
N PHE A 201 5.42 14.13 14.48
CA PHE A 201 5.72 15.16 15.43
C PHE A 201 5.03 14.86 16.76
N ASP A 202 5.74 15.14 17.85
CA ASP A 202 5.12 15.16 19.17
C ASP A 202 4.05 16.27 19.20
N ASN A 203 2.82 15.85 19.40
CA ASN A 203 1.67 16.75 19.45
C ASN A 203 1.31 17.18 20.88
N GLY A 204 2.16 16.83 21.89
CA GLY A 204 1.91 17.08 23.31
C GLY A 204 0.69 16.33 23.89
N ARG A 205 0.23 15.28 23.22
CA ARG A 205 -0.90 14.44 23.66
C ARG A 205 -0.43 13.01 23.88
N ASP A 206 -1.23 12.22 24.61
CA ASP A 206 -0.90 10.83 24.95
C ASP A 206 -1.06 9.83 23.77
N TYR A 207 -1.16 10.29 22.53
CA TYR A 207 -1.25 9.43 21.37
C TYR A 207 -0.24 9.82 20.29
N ASN A 208 0.29 8.81 19.60
CA ASN A 208 1.14 8.97 18.44
C ASN A 208 0.29 9.10 17.18
N SER A 209 0.51 10.15 16.39
CA SER A 209 -0.18 10.37 15.10
C SER A 209 0.45 9.60 13.94
N GLY A 210 1.52 8.83 14.18
CA GLY A 210 2.18 8.02 13.18
C GLY A 210 1.28 6.89 12.69
N TYR A 211 1.37 6.62 11.40
CA TYR A 211 0.71 5.50 10.77
C TYR A 211 1.68 4.31 10.71
N GLY A 212 1.20 3.15 11.07
CA GLY A 212 1.96 1.91 11.00
C GLY A 212 1.00 0.74 10.86
N TYR A 213 1.46 -0.33 10.24
CA TYR A 213 0.65 -1.52 10.05
C TYR A 213 1.39 -2.75 10.54
N ASP A 214 0.72 -3.48 11.42
CA ASP A 214 1.20 -4.76 11.95
C ASP A 214 0.17 -5.84 11.65
N ARG A 215 0.63 -6.94 11.06
CA ARG A 215 -0.23 -8.09 10.77
C ARG A 215 0.43 -9.39 11.22
N ILE A 216 -0.34 -10.22 11.91
CA ILE A 216 0.03 -11.59 12.23
C ILE A 216 -0.96 -12.52 11.54
N ASN A 217 -0.45 -13.42 10.72
CA ASN A 217 -1.23 -14.52 10.14
C ASN A 217 -0.80 -15.84 10.73
N VAL A 218 -1.79 -16.64 11.10
CA VAL A 218 -1.60 -18.03 11.54
C VAL A 218 -2.42 -18.93 10.64
N ARG A 219 -1.79 -19.95 10.09
CA ARG A 219 -2.43 -20.94 9.22
C ARG A 219 -2.11 -22.34 9.69
N SER A 220 -3.11 -23.22 9.64
CA SER A 220 -2.93 -24.65 9.88
C SER A 220 -3.76 -25.43 8.87
N ASN A 221 -3.11 -26.34 8.15
CA ASN A 221 -3.74 -27.28 7.24
C ASN A 221 -3.45 -28.70 7.73
N LEU A 222 -4.49 -29.47 7.93
CA LEU A 222 -4.41 -30.86 8.39
C LEU A 222 -5.20 -31.74 7.41
N ASP A 223 -4.54 -32.76 6.87
CA ASP A 223 -5.14 -33.73 5.97
C ASP A 223 -5.12 -35.11 6.67
N PHE A 224 -6.30 -35.71 6.88
CA PHE A 224 -6.45 -37.03 7.49
C PHE A 224 -6.90 -38.04 6.43
N GLN A 225 -6.18 -39.15 6.33
CA GLN A 225 -6.60 -40.30 5.52
C GLN A 225 -7.24 -41.35 6.44
N ILE A 226 -8.58 -41.36 6.51
CA ILE A 226 -9.35 -42.22 7.43
C ILE A 226 -9.52 -43.62 6.86
N THR A 227 -9.61 -43.79 5.55
CA THR A 227 -9.79 -45.07 4.88
C THR A 227 -8.79 -45.30 3.78
N LYS A 228 -8.41 -46.57 3.54
CA LYS A 228 -7.68 -46.92 2.31
C LYS A 228 -8.70 -46.93 1.18
N SER A 229 -8.55 -46.04 0.22
CA SER A 229 -9.23 -46.18 -1.10
C SER A 229 -8.43 -47.11 -1.98
#